data_2328f41861a31a2b985d32214ad0289e
#
_entry.id   2328f41861a31a2b985d32214ad0289e
#
_cell.length_a   1.000
_cell.length_b   1.000
_cell.length_c   1.000
_cell.angle_alpha   90.00
_cell.angle_beta   90.00
_cell.angle_gamma   90.00
#
_symmetry.space_group_name_H-M   'P 1'
#
loop_
_entity.id
_entity.type
_entity.pdbx_description
1 polymer ?
#
loop_
_entity_poly.entity_id
_entity_poly.type
_entity_poly.pdbx_seq_one_letter_code
_entity_poly.pdbx_strand_id
1 'polypeptide(L)'
;ETRPCPKDGRFRKEVLERGGKETFPYFVDETSGKEMYESADIVNYLYEKYGNGARVPEHYFTSTLITGWMPTLFRAGRGMTKYEPRKEGFVKPQSGNIELFNYENNQFARLCREALCELELPYTLRNVGAGSPKRETLTEAGGKSVPFLIDGDVKIGESDEIVAYLFEKYGGGYVPEKQGA
;
A
#
# COMPACT_ATOMS: atom_id res chain seq x y z
N GLU A 1 5.83 7.79 -1.35
CA GLU A 1 5.40 6.81 -2.35
C GLU A 1 5.57 5.40 -1.80
N THR A 2 4.62 4.51 -2.10
CA THR A 2 4.71 3.06 -1.82
C THR A 2 4.93 2.34 -3.14
N ARG A 3 5.99 1.53 -3.21
CA ARG A 3 6.30 0.66 -4.35
C ARG A 3 6.03 -0.78 -3.96
N PRO A 4 4.94 -1.38 -4.44
CA PRO A 4 4.59 -2.75 -4.08
C PRO A 4 5.60 -3.77 -4.61
N CYS A 5 5.98 -4.73 -3.77
CA CYS A 5 6.97 -5.76 -4.10
C CYS A 5 6.39 -7.18 -3.92
N PRO A 6 5.34 -7.58 -4.66
CA PRO A 6 4.85 -8.96 -4.61
C PRO A 6 5.94 -9.93 -5.08
N LYS A 7 5.73 -11.22 -4.83
CA LYS A 7 6.63 -12.25 -5.38
C LYS A 7 6.68 -12.11 -6.91
N ASP A 8 7.85 -12.19 -7.48
CA ASP A 8 8.15 -12.02 -8.91
C ASP A 8 7.85 -10.60 -9.47
N GLY A 9 7.70 -9.61 -8.57
CA GLY A 9 7.41 -8.23 -8.92
C GLY A 9 8.63 -7.44 -9.40
N ARG A 10 8.38 -6.47 -10.28
CA ARG A 10 9.42 -5.66 -10.94
C ARG A 10 10.26 -4.80 -9.98
N PHE A 11 9.66 -4.31 -8.90
CA PHE A 11 10.37 -3.45 -7.95
C PHE A 11 11.35 -4.19 -7.04
N ARG A 12 11.29 -5.54 -6.99
CA ARG A 12 12.26 -6.34 -6.23
C ARG A 12 13.67 -6.17 -6.75
N LYS A 13 13.82 -6.07 -8.08
CA LYS A 13 15.11 -5.82 -8.70
C LYS A 13 15.70 -4.48 -8.25
N GLU A 14 14.90 -3.43 -8.20
CA GLU A 14 15.34 -2.13 -7.70
C GLU A 14 15.82 -2.21 -6.24
N VAL A 15 15.10 -2.93 -5.37
CA VAL A 15 15.51 -3.13 -3.97
C VAL A 15 16.86 -3.87 -3.90
N LEU A 16 17.05 -4.89 -4.72
CA LEU A 16 18.31 -5.63 -4.78
C LEU A 16 19.46 -4.74 -5.27
N GLU A 17 19.26 -3.96 -6.33
CA GLU A 17 20.28 -3.06 -6.89
C GLU A 17 20.68 -1.94 -5.91
N ARG A 18 19.70 -1.36 -5.18
CA ARG A 18 19.96 -0.28 -4.22
C ARG A 18 20.50 -0.77 -2.90
N GLY A 19 19.87 -1.78 -2.33
CA GLY A 19 20.14 -2.24 -0.97
C GLY A 19 21.01 -3.50 -0.86
N GLY A 20 21.31 -4.16 -1.97
CA GLY A 20 22.15 -5.36 -2.00
C GLY A 20 21.47 -6.66 -1.57
N LYS A 21 20.22 -6.61 -1.09
CA LYS A 21 19.45 -7.80 -0.69
C LYS A 21 17.94 -7.59 -0.94
N GLU A 22 17.26 -8.67 -1.30
CA GLU A 22 15.80 -8.66 -1.58
C GLU A 22 14.99 -9.01 -0.33
N THR A 23 15.05 -8.15 0.69
CA THR A 23 14.28 -8.28 1.93
C THR A 23 13.40 -7.07 2.16
N PHE A 24 12.32 -7.22 2.93
CA PHE A 24 11.33 -6.20 3.19
C PHE A 24 11.01 -6.10 4.69
N PRO A 25 10.64 -4.90 5.17
CA PRO A 25 10.52 -3.65 4.43
C PRO A 25 11.86 -3.04 4.03
N TYR A 26 11.89 -2.30 2.92
CA TYR A 26 12.99 -1.44 2.50
C TYR A 26 12.49 -0.01 2.42
N PHE A 27 13.17 0.89 3.09
CA PHE A 27 12.77 2.30 3.23
C PHE A 27 13.84 3.22 2.65
N VAL A 28 13.38 4.23 1.93
CA VAL A 28 14.20 5.29 1.37
C VAL A 28 13.65 6.63 1.80
N ASP A 29 14.47 7.42 2.48
CA ASP A 29 14.19 8.83 2.74
C ASP A 29 14.95 9.69 1.72
N GLU A 30 14.27 10.11 0.68
CA GLU A 30 14.87 10.93 -0.39
C GLU A 30 15.33 12.30 0.12
N THR A 31 14.75 12.81 1.22
CA THR A 31 15.12 14.09 1.81
C THR A 31 16.50 14.05 2.42
N SER A 32 16.87 12.94 3.05
CA SER A 32 18.17 12.76 3.71
C SER A 32 19.13 11.85 2.93
N GLY A 33 18.65 11.19 1.87
CA GLY A 33 19.39 10.17 1.15
C GLY A 33 19.60 8.87 1.94
N LYS A 34 18.89 8.70 3.08
CA LYS A 34 19.04 7.53 3.94
C LYS A 34 18.21 6.35 3.42
N GLU A 35 18.85 5.19 3.33
CA GLU A 35 18.22 3.93 2.95
C GLU A 35 18.43 2.89 4.04
N MET A 36 17.40 2.10 4.35
CA MET A 36 17.48 1.12 5.44
C MET A 36 16.48 -0.02 5.29
N TYR A 37 16.85 -1.12 5.92
CA TYR A 37 15.99 -2.27 6.18
C TYR A 37 15.57 -2.27 7.66
N GLU A 38 14.93 -3.33 8.07
CA GLU A 38 14.47 -3.62 9.44
C GLU A 38 13.39 -2.65 9.93
N SER A 39 12.20 -3.20 10.15
CA SER A 39 11.03 -2.42 10.55
C SER A 39 11.23 -1.62 11.84
N ALA A 40 11.97 -2.18 12.80
CA ALA A 40 12.27 -1.50 14.05
C ALA A 40 13.16 -0.27 13.83
N ASP A 41 14.19 -0.41 13.01
CA ASP A 41 15.12 0.69 12.71
C ASP A 41 14.42 1.79 11.91
N ILE A 42 13.58 1.40 10.95
CA ILE A 42 12.77 2.35 10.18
C ILE A 42 11.83 3.14 11.10
N VAL A 43 11.12 2.47 12.01
CA VAL A 43 10.21 3.14 12.95
C VAL A 43 10.97 4.08 13.87
N ASN A 44 12.08 3.64 14.46
CA ASN A 44 12.92 4.48 15.31
C ASN A 44 13.42 5.72 14.57
N TYR A 45 13.92 5.55 13.35
CA TYR A 45 14.35 6.66 12.49
C TYR A 45 13.22 7.66 12.21
N LEU A 46 12.02 7.17 11.88
CA LEU A 46 10.88 8.02 11.60
C LEU A 46 10.44 8.84 12.83
N TYR A 47 10.44 8.24 14.02
CA TYR A 47 10.14 8.95 15.25
C TYR A 47 11.22 9.97 15.59
N GLU A 48 12.50 9.62 15.46
CA GLU A 48 13.61 10.53 15.69
C GLU A 48 13.59 11.73 14.74
N LYS A 49 13.42 11.47 13.45
CA LYS A 49 13.53 12.48 12.39
C LYS A 49 12.29 13.36 12.28
N TYR A 50 11.10 12.76 12.36
CA TYR A 50 9.83 13.40 12.04
C TYR A 50 8.84 13.44 13.21
N GLY A 51 9.15 12.82 14.32
CA GLY A 51 8.24 12.67 15.46
C GLY A 51 8.17 13.90 16.39
N ASN A 52 8.88 15.00 16.12
CA ASN A 52 8.89 16.21 16.96
C ASN A 52 9.11 15.92 18.45
N GLY A 53 10.04 15.01 18.76
CA GLY A 53 10.34 14.59 20.13
C GLY A 53 9.44 13.50 20.70
N ALA A 54 8.46 13.01 19.94
CA ALA A 54 7.70 11.84 20.33
C ALA A 54 8.61 10.59 20.38
N ARG A 55 8.33 9.70 21.34
CA ARG A 55 9.06 8.44 21.48
C ARG A 55 8.22 7.30 20.91
N VAL A 56 8.89 6.27 20.39
CA VAL A 56 8.24 5.03 20.02
C VAL A 56 7.57 4.42 21.25
N PRO A 57 6.28 4.08 21.22
CA PRO A 57 5.58 3.45 22.34
C PRO A 57 6.28 2.15 22.78
N GLU A 58 6.42 1.91 24.07
CA GLU A 58 7.15 0.75 24.63
C GLU A 58 6.67 -0.61 24.09
N HIS A 59 5.39 -0.73 23.81
CA HIS A 59 4.78 -2.00 23.33
C HIS A 59 4.59 -2.06 21.81
N TYR A 60 5.18 -1.12 21.07
CA TYR A 60 4.95 -1.03 19.62
C TYR A 60 5.33 -2.32 18.87
N PHE A 61 6.39 -2.98 19.26
CA PHE A 61 6.90 -4.18 18.61
C PHE A 61 6.38 -5.50 19.22
N THR A 62 5.89 -5.50 20.45
CA THR A 62 5.56 -6.73 21.19
C THR A 62 4.28 -7.40 20.67
N SER A 63 3.30 -6.63 20.21
CA SER A 63 2.02 -7.15 19.68
C SER A 63 2.12 -7.61 18.23
N THR A 64 3.13 -7.15 17.50
CA THR A 64 3.23 -7.34 16.04
C THR A 64 3.46 -8.81 15.64
N LEU A 65 4.15 -9.60 16.45
CA LEU A 65 4.43 -11.00 16.16
C LEU A 65 3.16 -11.86 16.10
N ILE A 66 2.18 -11.60 16.98
CA ILE A 66 0.95 -12.39 17.03
C ILE A 66 -0.11 -11.81 16.08
N THR A 67 -0.31 -10.50 16.08
CA THR A 67 -1.38 -9.86 15.32
C THR A 67 -1.06 -9.68 13.83
N GLY A 68 0.21 -9.65 13.45
CA GLY A 68 0.64 -9.49 12.05
C GLY A 68 0.37 -10.69 11.17
N TRP A 69 0.40 -11.92 11.73
CA TRP A 69 0.22 -13.16 10.96
C TRP A 69 -1.24 -13.57 10.74
N MET A 70 -2.10 -13.33 11.72
CA MET A 70 -3.50 -13.76 11.65
C MET A 70 -4.26 -13.23 10.44
N PRO A 71 -4.20 -11.94 10.11
CA PRO A 71 -4.91 -11.43 8.94
C PRO A 71 -4.41 -12.02 7.61
N THR A 72 -3.13 -12.34 7.51
CA THR A 72 -2.53 -12.93 6.29
C THR A 72 -3.02 -14.36 6.06
N LEU A 73 -3.17 -15.13 7.15
CA LEU A 73 -3.69 -16.49 7.07
C LEU A 73 -5.13 -16.52 6.55
N PHE A 74 -6.00 -15.67 7.09
CA PHE A 74 -7.40 -15.58 6.67
C PHE A 74 -7.58 -15.03 5.25
N ARG A 75 -6.60 -14.31 4.72
CA ARG A 75 -6.61 -13.77 3.35
C ARG A 75 -5.96 -14.70 2.32
N ALA A 76 -5.59 -15.93 2.71
CA ALA A 76 -5.02 -16.93 1.81
C ALA A 76 -3.88 -16.43 0.91
N GLY A 77 -3.03 -15.53 1.44
CA GLY A 77 -1.88 -14.98 0.73
C GLY A 77 -2.20 -13.92 -0.34
N ARG A 78 -3.39 -13.30 -0.33
CA ARG A 78 -3.72 -12.18 -1.20
C ARG A 78 -2.73 -11.03 -1.04
N GLY A 79 -2.34 -10.39 -2.14
CA GLY A 79 -1.33 -9.34 -2.17
C GLY A 79 0.13 -9.84 -2.16
N MET A 80 0.38 -11.15 -2.04
CA MET A 80 1.74 -11.70 -1.95
C MET A 80 2.38 -11.98 -3.31
N THR A 81 1.56 -12.31 -4.31
CA THR A 81 2.03 -12.74 -5.64
C THR A 81 1.55 -11.77 -6.71
N LYS A 82 2.42 -11.51 -7.69
CA LYS A 82 2.09 -10.70 -8.84
C LYS A 82 0.90 -11.31 -9.60
N TYR A 83 -0.03 -10.46 -10.00
CA TYR A 83 -1.13 -10.83 -10.86
C TYR A 83 -0.69 -10.84 -12.33
N GLU A 84 -0.95 -11.95 -13.03
CA GLU A 84 -0.74 -12.06 -14.47
C GLU A 84 -2.09 -11.93 -15.20
N PRO A 85 -2.23 -10.93 -16.08
CA PRO A 85 -3.46 -10.74 -16.84
C PRO A 85 -3.80 -11.97 -17.70
N ARG A 86 -5.07 -12.41 -17.63
CA ARG A 86 -5.56 -13.55 -18.43
C ARG A 86 -5.91 -13.18 -19.87
N LYS A 87 -6.05 -11.90 -20.15
CA LYS A 87 -6.42 -11.38 -21.46
C LYS A 87 -5.21 -11.39 -22.38
N GLU A 88 -5.26 -12.21 -23.42
CA GLU A 88 -4.21 -12.27 -24.44
C GLU A 88 -3.99 -10.90 -25.09
N GLY A 89 -2.73 -10.51 -25.26
CA GLY A 89 -2.35 -9.21 -25.84
C GLY A 89 -2.65 -7.99 -24.97
N PHE A 90 -3.04 -8.17 -23.70
CA PHE A 90 -3.26 -7.04 -22.80
C PHE A 90 -1.94 -6.32 -22.50
N VAL A 91 -1.91 -5.03 -22.82
CA VAL A 91 -0.80 -4.13 -22.43
C VAL A 91 -1.28 -3.29 -21.25
N LYS A 92 -0.65 -3.49 -20.12
CA LYS A 92 -0.97 -2.74 -18.90
C LYS A 92 -0.71 -1.24 -19.11
N PRO A 93 -1.71 -0.38 -18.88
CA PRO A 93 -1.51 1.07 -18.95
C PRO A 93 -0.46 1.53 -17.94
N GLN A 94 0.27 2.57 -18.29
CA GLN A 94 1.13 3.24 -17.32
C GLN A 94 0.25 3.87 -16.24
N SER A 95 0.53 3.57 -14.98
CA SER A 95 -0.14 4.23 -13.86
C SER A 95 0.28 5.69 -13.79
N GLY A 96 -0.69 6.56 -13.58
CA GLY A 96 -0.46 7.95 -13.19
C GLY A 96 -0.08 8.06 -11.71
N ASN A 97 -0.34 9.22 -11.13
CA ASN A 97 -0.19 9.42 -9.68
C ASN A 97 -1.42 8.85 -8.96
N ILE A 98 -1.37 7.57 -8.61
CA ILE A 98 -2.41 6.96 -7.79
C ILE A 98 -2.22 7.43 -6.34
N GLU A 99 -3.29 7.93 -5.73
CA GLU A 99 -3.34 8.27 -4.31
C GLU A 99 -4.39 7.42 -3.61
N LEU A 100 -4.02 6.84 -2.48
CA LEU A 100 -4.94 6.09 -1.63
C LEU A 100 -5.02 6.73 -0.25
N PHE A 101 -6.19 7.24 0.09
CA PHE A 101 -6.50 7.74 1.43
C PHE A 101 -6.98 6.59 2.30
N ASN A 102 -6.29 6.34 3.40
CA ASN A 102 -6.66 5.31 4.35
C ASN A 102 -6.08 5.56 5.75
N TYR A 103 -6.31 4.64 6.67
CA TYR A 103 -5.53 4.43 7.89
C TYR A 103 -5.23 2.93 8.07
N GLU A 104 -4.16 2.58 8.80
CA GLU A 104 -3.59 1.25 8.78
C GLU A 104 -4.55 0.13 9.20
N ASN A 105 -5.36 0.35 10.22
CA ASN A 105 -6.33 -0.65 10.72
C ASN A 105 -7.63 -0.75 9.91
N ASN A 106 -7.73 -0.06 8.78
CA ASN A 106 -8.93 -0.14 7.95
C ASN A 106 -8.89 -1.43 7.11
N GLN A 107 -9.76 -2.37 7.43
CA GLN A 107 -9.86 -3.66 6.74
C GLN A 107 -10.27 -3.51 5.26
N PHE A 108 -11.11 -2.53 4.93
CA PHE A 108 -11.56 -2.27 3.55
C PHE A 108 -10.41 -1.68 2.71
N ALA A 109 -9.63 -0.76 3.28
CA ALA A 109 -8.45 -0.22 2.61
C ALA A 109 -7.35 -1.29 2.40
N ARG A 110 -7.32 -2.33 3.23
CA ARG A 110 -6.44 -3.47 3.03
C ARG A 110 -6.71 -4.16 1.69
N LEU A 111 -7.99 -4.35 1.30
CA LEU A 111 -8.36 -4.93 0.01
C LEU A 111 -7.78 -4.12 -1.16
N CYS A 112 -7.86 -2.80 -1.07
CA CYS A 112 -7.29 -1.91 -2.08
C CYS A 112 -5.75 -2.02 -2.13
N ARG A 113 -5.08 -2.09 -0.98
CA ARG A 113 -3.61 -2.27 -0.93
C ARG A 113 -3.17 -3.62 -1.48
N GLU A 114 -3.93 -4.69 -1.23
CA GLU A 114 -3.68 -6.02 -1.81
C GLU A 114 -3.79 -5.96 -3.34
N ALA A 115 -4.84 -5.35 -3.88
CA ALA A 115 -5.01 -5.17 -5.33
C ALA A 115 -3.88 -4.34 -5.96
N LEU A 116 -3.51 -3.22 -5.33
CA LEU A 116 -2.38 -2.40 -5.77
C LEU A 116 -1.07 -3.19 -5.76
N CYS A 117 -0.89 -4.07 -4.76
CA CYS A 117 0.29 -4.92 -4.66
C CYS A 117 0.31 -5.99 -5.75
N GLU A 118 -0.77 -6.76 -5.92
CA GLU A 118 -0.88 -7.77 -6.96
C GLU A 118 -0.68 -7.19 -8.37
N LEU A 119 -1.21 -5.99 -8.59
CA LEU A 119 -1.08 -5.26 -9.85
C LEU A 119 0.22 -4.46 -9.99
N GLU A 120 1.13 -4.52 -9.02
CA GLU A 120 2.39 -3.76 -9.01
C GLU A 120 2.23 -2.26 -9.35
N LEU A 121 1.21 -1.62 -8.77
CA LEU A 121 0.93 -0.21 -8.98
C LEU A 121 1.56 0.63 -7.87
N PRO A 122 2.53 1.49 -8.16
CA PRO A 122 3.04 2.44 -7.19
C PRO A 122 1.96 3.47 -6.85
N TYR A 123 1.91 3.89 -5.59
CA TYR A 123 0.90 4.83 -5.13
C TYR A 123 1.39 5.69 -3.97
N THR A 124 0.80 6.85 -3.82
CA THR A 124 0.99 7.70 -2.65
C THR A 124 -0.04 7.34 -1.59
N LEU A 125 0.44 6.88 -0.43
CA LEU A 125 -0.42 6.64 0.73
C LEU A 125 -0.68 7.96 1.47
N ARG A 126 -1.95 8.31 1.61
CA ARG A 126 -2.42 9.45 2.42
C ARG A 126 -3.04 8.93 3.71
N ASN A 127 -2.29 8.98 4.79
CA ASN A 127 -2.81 8.55 6.09
C ASN A 127 -3.78 9.59 6.65
N VAL A 128 -5.04 9.18 6.87
CA VAL A 128 -6.13 10.01 7.38
C VAL A 128 -6.70 9.48 8.70
N GLY A 129 -5.88 8.85 9.51
CA GLY A 129 -6.22 8.44 10.86
C GLY A 129 -6.72 9.62 11.72
N ALA A 130 -7.20 9.32 12.92
CA ALA A 130 -7.67 10.34 13.84
C ALA A 130 -6.57 11.38 14.13
N GLY A 131 -6.91 12.67 14.03
CA GLY A 131 -5.97 13.77 14.20
C GLY A 131 -5.05 14.05 13.01
N SER A 132 -5.15 13.30 11.92
CA SER A 132 -4.33 13.58 10.73
C SER A 132 -4.77 14.87 10.02
N PRO A 133 -3.85 15.77 9.68
CA PRO A 133 -4.15 16.96 8.87
C PRO A 133 -4.62 16.60 7.43
N LYS A 134 -4.34 15.37 6.98
CA LYS A 134 -4.77 14.89 5.66
C LYS A 134 -6.26 14.58 5.55
N ARG A 135 -7.02 14.64 6.66
CA ARG A 135 -8.50 14.54 6.62
C ARG A 135 -9.13 15.70 5.85
N GLU A 136 -8.60 16.90 6.00
CA GLU A 136 -9.03 18.06 5.23
C GLU A 136 -8.80 17.84 3.73
N THR A 137 -7.60 17.39 3.36
CA THR A 137 -7.25 17.04 1.98
C THR A 137 -8.19 15.97 1.38
N LEU A 138 -8.61 14.98 2.18
CA LEU A 138 -9.62 13.98 1.76
C LEU A 138 -10.96 14.65 1.43
N THR A 139 -11.41 15.54 2.31
CA THR A 139 -12.70 16.25 2.14
C THR A 139 -12.66 17.19 0.92
N GLU A 140 -11.58 17.94 0.74
CA GLU A 140 -11.35 18.80 -0.43
C GLU A 140 -11.33 17.99 -1.74
N ALA A 141 -10.78 16.78 -1.70
CA ALA A 141 -10.78 15.85 -2.82
C ALA A 141 -12.17 15.27 -3.13
N GLY A 142 -13.16 15.47 -2.25
CA GLY A 142 -14.52 14.96 -2.37
C GLY A 142 -14.77 13.63 -1.67
N GLY A 143 -13.76 13.09 -0.93
CA GLY A 143 -13.90 11.87 -0.16
C GLY A 143 -14.61 12.11 1.17
N LYS A 144 -15.57 11.24 1.51
CA LYS A 144 -16.34 11.28 2.78
C LYS A 144 -15.88 10.21 3.75
N SER A 145 -15.39 9.10 3.23
CA SER A 145 -14.97 7.92 3.97
C SER A 145 -13.66 7.37 3.40
N VAL A 146 -13.10 6.35 4.05
CA VAL A 146 -11.95 5.60 3.55
C VAL A 146 -12.28 4.11 3.46
N PRO A 147 -11.71 3.40 2.47
CA PRO A 147 -10.71 3.87 1.51
C PRO A 147 -11.28 4.87 0.48
N PHE A 148 -10.43 5.75 -0.01
CA PHE A 148 -10.74 6.63 -1.12
C PHE A 148 -9.54 6.69 -2.05
N LEU A 149 -9.75 6.44 -3.34
CA LEU A 149 -8.71 6.38 -4.36
C LEU A 149 -8.86 7.51 -5.36
N ILE A 150 -7.74 8.10 -5.72
CA ILE A 150 -7.63 9.04 -6.84
C ILE A 150 -6.64 8.46 -7.86
N ASP A 151 -7.04 8.41 -9.12
CA ASP A 151 -6.20 8.02 -10.25
C ASP A 151 -6.43 8.98 -11.42
N GLY A 152 -5.64 10.04 -11.47
CA GLY A 152 -5.88 11.18 -12.36
C GLY A 152 -7.21 11.87 -12.03
N ASP A 153 -8.13 11.91 -12.99
CA ASP A 153 -9.46 12.51 -12.81
C ASP A 153 -10.47 11.55 -12.15
N VAL A 154 -10.13 10.27 -12.03
CA VAL A 154 -11.01 9.26 -11.44
C VAL A 154 -10.92 9.31 -9.92
N LYS A 155 -12.08 9.35 -9.26
CA LYS A 155 -12.21 9.38 -7.80
C LYS A 155 -13.24 8.34 -7.36
N ILE A 156 -12.83 7.41 -6.51
CA ILE A 156 -13.65 6.26 -6.09
C ILE A 156 -13.57 6.08 -4.59
N GLY A 157 -14.72 5.86 -3.95
CA GLY A 157 -14.85 5.67 -2.50
C GLY A 157 -14.80 4.20 -2.08
N GLU A 158 -15.78 3.41 -2.39
CA GLU A 158 -15.96 2.08 -1.82
C GLU A 158 -14.86 1.07 -2.21
N SER A 159 -14.45 0.21 -1.27
CA SER A 159 -13.35 -0.75 -1.49
C SER A 159 -13.59 -1.71 -2.67
N ASP A 160 -14.81 -2.19 -2.81
CA ASP A 160 -15.18 -3.12 -3.88
C ASP A 160 -15.10 -2.43 -5.25
N GLU A 161 -15.55 -1.18 -5.33
CA GLU A 161 -15.47 -0.38 -6.56
C GLU A 161 -14.03 -0.05 -6.92
N ILE A 162 -13.20 0.29 -5.91
CA ILE A 162 -11.77 0.52 -6.11
C ILE A 162 -11.08 -0.72 -6.65
N VAL A 163 -11.31 -1.88 -6.04
CA VAL A 163 -10.71 -3.15 -6.49
C VAL A 163 -11.17 -3.49 -7.90
N ALA A 164 -12.47 -3.38 -8.19
CA ALA A 164 -13.02 -3.62 -9.52
C ALA A 164 -12.35 -2.72 -10.56
N TYR A 165 -12.29 -1.42 -10.31
CA TYR A 165 -11.64 -0.44 -11.17
C TYR A 165 -10.17 -0.77 -11.46
N LEU A 166 -9.41 -1.09 -10.41
CA LEU A 166 -7.99 -1.40 -10.55
C LEU A 166 -7.76 -2.63 -11.44
N PHE A 167 -8.52 -3.71 -11.24
CA PHE A 167 -8.39 -4.91 -12.07
C PHE A 167 -8.93 -4.71 -13.48
N GLU A 168 -10.00 -3.94 -13.66
CA GLU A 168 -10.51 -3.61 -14.98
C GLU A 168 -9.48 -2.83 -15.80
N LYS A 169 -8.95 -1.74 -15.22
CA LYS A 169 -8.02 -0.85 -15.91
C LYS A 169 -6.62 -1.45 -16.06
N TYR A 170 -6.08 -2.04 -15.00
CA TYR A 170 -4.68 -2.46 -14.92
C TYR A 170 -4.48 -3.98 -14.93
N GLY A 171 -5.55 -4.76 -14.78
CA GLY A 171 -5.53 -6.22 -14.76
C GLY A 171 -6.09 -6.89 -16.01
N GLY A 172 -6.53 -6.13 -17.00
CA GLY A 172 -7.10 -6.68 -18.25
C GLY A 172 -8.53 -7.17 -18.12
N GLY A 173 -9.31 -6.63 -17.19
CA GLY A 173 -10.75 -6.83 -17.07
C GLY A 173 -11.18 -8.03 -16.22
N TYR A 174 -10.25 -8.73 -15.58
CA TYR A 174 -10.61 -9.75 -14.59
C TYR A 174 -10.76 -9.10 -13.23
N VAL A 175 -11.96 -9.11 -12.69
CA VAL A 175 -12.24 -8.73 -11.31
C VAL A 175 -12.26 -10.00 -10.47
N PRO A 176 -11.45 -10.11 -9.40
CA PRO A 176 -11.52 -11.25 -8.49
C PRO A 176 -12.94 -11.37 -7.92
N GLU A 177 -13.49 -12.59 -7.92
CA GLU A 177 -14.79 -12.84 -7.29
C GLU A 177 -14.81 -12.32 -5.86
N LYS A 178 -15.91 -11.70 -5.45
CA LYS A 178 -16.12 -11.30 -4.06
C LYS A 178 -15.92 -12.52 -3.17
N GLN A 179 -14.83 -12.57 -2.43
CA GLN A 179 -14.73 -13.55 -1.36
C GLN A 179 -15.73 -13.11 -0.30
N GLY A 180 -16.66 -13.99 -0.02
CA GLY A 180 -17.83 -13.74 0.81
C GLY A 180 -17.51 -12.99 2.10
N ALA A 181 -18.41 -12.08 2.42
CA ALA A 181 -18.46 -11.37 3.69
C ALA A 181 -18.65 -12.34 4.87
#